data_e9a1428a72fb421da26950c24f7830b0
#
_entry.id   e9a1428a72fb421da26950c24f7830b0
#
_cell.length_a   1.000
_cell.length_b   1.000
_cell.length_c   1.000
_cell.angle_alpha   90.00
_cell.angle_beta   90.00
_cell.angle_gamma   90.00
#
_symmetry.space_group_name_H-M   'P 1'
#
loop_
_entity.id
_entity.type
_entity.pdbx_description
1 polymer ?
#
loop_
_entity_poly.entity_id
_entity_poly.type
_entity_poly.pdbx_seq_one_letter_code
_entity_poly.pdbx_strand_id
1 'polypeptide(L)'
;LDSHKPAVNVVAYVAQGAIRIDEMGFSDAPPTAEQMEHMKAEVRKAMEAGCVAMSTGLVYLPGAYSSKEELAELAKELAPYNGYYISHIRSEGDDEMAALDEAIYIAKTAGVPLHVSHLKVMGKANFGKIDQIFAKLDAAERDGLDVRFDCYPYTAGMTSLGAFLPAWVFEGGVSNMLDR
;
A
#
# COMPACT_ATOMS: atom_id res chain seq x y z
N LEU A 1 14.86 5.59 16.69
CA LEU A 1 15.75 6.52 15.99
C LEU A 1 16.43 7.48 17.00
N ASP A 2 15.74 7.92 18.04
CA ASP A 2 16.26 8.90 19.00
C ASP A 2 17.49 8.40 19.78
N SER A 3 17.55 7.10 20.04
CA SER A 3 18.68 6.47 20.76
C SER A 3 19.88 6.13 19.86
N HIS A 4 19.69 6.09 18.53
CA HIS A 4 20.73 5.71 17.57
C HIS A 4 20.65 6.69 16.37
N LYS A 5 21.54 7.68 16.36
CA LYS A 5 21.58 8.68 15.30
C LYS A 5 22.03 8.03 13.98
N PRO A 6 21.16 7.95 12.96
CA PRO A 6 21.56 7.44 11.66
C PRO A 6 22.53 8.41 10.97
N ALA A 7 23.35 7.89 10.07
CA ALA A 7 24.30 8.70 9.28
C ALA A 7 23.62 9.47 8.12
N VAL A 8 22.34 9.19 7.88
CA VAL A 8 21.54 9.79 6.81
C VAL A 8 20.21 10.29 7.39
N ASN A 9 19.53 11.18 6.67
CA ASN A 9 18.17 11.55 7.01
C ASN A 9 17.23 10.35 6.83
N VAL A 10 16.31 10.15 7.77
CA VAL A 10 15.33 9.07 7.75
C VAL A 10 13.93 9.65 7.78
N VAL A 11 13.09 9.18 6.89
CA VAL A 11 11.65 9.49 6.85
C VAL A 11 10.89 8.19 7.07
N ALA A 12 9.99 8.18 8.05
CA ALA A 12 9.23 6.99 8.41
C ALA A 12 7.82 7.03 7.82
N TYR A 13 7.33 5.86 7.46
CA TYR A 13 5.94 5.63 7.06
C TYR A 13 5.25 4.73 8.07
N VAL A 14 3.96 4.94 8.28
CA VAL A 14 3.15 3.97 9.01
C VAL A 14 2.77 2.84 8.07
N ALA A 15 3.07 1.60 8.45
CA ALA A 15 2.80 0.42 7.64
C ALA A 15 1.39 -0.12 7.94
N GLN A 16 0.45 0.02 7.01
CA GLN A 16 -0.93 -0.45 7.16
C GLN A 16 -1.00 -1.96 7.47
N GLY A 17 -0.20 -2.77 6.79
CA GLY A 17 -0.17 -4.21 7.05
C GLY A 17 0.25 -4.56 8.48
N ALA A 18 1.15 -3.78 9.11
CA ALA A 18 1.52 -3.98 10.50
C ALA A 18 0.37 -3.64 11.46
N ILE A 19 -0.33 -2.52 11.22
CA ILE A 19 -1.52 -2.15 12.00
C ILE A 19 -2.61 -3.23 11.88
N ARG A 20 -2.83 -3.74 10.65
CA ARG A 20 -3.83 -4.79 10.43
C ARG A 20 -3.45 -6.10 11.13
N ILE A 21 -2.15 -6.47 11.15
CA ILE A 21 -1.68 -7.65 11.89
C ILE A 21 -1.93 -7.48 13.39
N ASP A 22 -1.63 -6.33 13.94
CA ASP A 22 -1.80 -6.05 15.37
C ASP A 22 -3.26 -6.17 15.79
N GLU A 23 -4.18 -5.64 14.98
CA GLU A 23 -5.63 -5.61 15.28
C GLU A 23 -6.35 -6.92 14.92
N MET A 24 -6.01 -7.55 13.80
CA MET A 24 -6.79 -8.63 13.20
C MET A 24 -5.98 -9.90 12.89
N GLY A 25 -4.66 -9.87 13.09
CA GLY A 25 -3.79 -10.96 12.65
C GLY A 25 -3.83 -11.16 11.13
N PHE A 26 -3.91 -12.42 10.70
CA PHE A 26 -4.03 -12.80 9.29
C PHE A 26 -5.48 -13.14 8.88
N SER A 27 -6.45 -12.53 9.53
CA SER A 27 -7.86 -12.68 9.16
C SER A 27 -8.13 -12.01 7.80
N ASP A 28 -8.88 -12.69 6.94
CA ASP A 28 -9.38 -12.16 5.67
C ASP A 28 -10.73 -11.41 5.82
N ALA A 29 -11.33 -11.47 7.02
CA ALA A 29 -12.57 -10.78 7.30
C ALA A 29 -12.40 -9.25 7.20
N PRO A 30 -13.44 -8.49 6.82
CA PRO A 30 -13.43 -7.05 6.95
C PRO A 30 -13.38 -6.66 8.43
N PRO A 31 -12.74 -5.53 8.79
CA PRO A 31 -12.70 -5.06 10.16
C PRO A 31 -14.10 -4.67 10.65
N THR A 32 -14.37 -4.94 11.92
CA THR A 32 -15.54 -4.34 12.61
C THR A 32 -15.35 -2.83 12.73
N ALA A 33 -16.43 -2.10 13.06
CA ALA A 33 -16.36 -0.65 13.30
C ALA A 33 -15.37 -0.31 14.43
N GLU A 34 -15.31 -1.12 15.49
CA GLU A 34 -14.38 -0.95 16.60
C GLU A 34 -12.92 -1.15 16.16
N GLN A 35 -12.65 -2.22 15.45
CA GLN A 35 -11.31 -2.52 14.89
C GLN A 35 -10.85 -1.41 13.93
N MET A 36 -11.76 -0.91 13.09
CA MET A 36 -11.46 0.20 12.20
C MET A 36 -11.05 1.46 12.97
N GLU A 37 -11.77 1.81 14.04
CA GLU A 37 -11.43 2.97 14.86
C GLU A 37 -10.10 2.79 15.61
N HIS A 38 -9.77 1.57 16.07
CA HIS A 38 -8.46 1.28 16.64
C HIS A 38 -7.35 1.45 15.60
N MET A 39 -7.51 0.89 14.40
CA MET A 39 -6.53 1.06 13.32
C MET A 39 -6.33 2.53 12.92
N LYS A 40 -7.41 3.31 12.83
CA LYS A 40 -7.35 4.76 12.60
C LYS A 40 -6.57 5.49 13.71
N ALA A 41 -6.80 5.11 14.97
CA ALA A 41 -6.08 5.69 16.10
C ALA A 41 -4.57 5.41 16.02
N GLU A 42 -4.16 4.22 15.58
CA GLU A 42 -2.75 3.89 15.39
C GLU A 42 -2.13 4.67 14.20
N VAL A 43 -2.89 4.90 13.10
CA VAL A 43 -2.43 5.80 12.02
C VAL A 43 -2.19 7.21 12.58
N ARG A 44 -3.14 7.79 13.30
CA ARG A 44 -3.00 9.14 13.91
C ARG A 44 -1.78 9.22 14.81
N LYS A 45 -1.63 8.27 15.72
CA LYS A 45 -0.49 8.18 16.64
C LYS A 45 0.86 8.11 15.91
N ALA A 46 0.94 7.36 14.82
CA ALA A 46 2.16 7.28 14.00
C ALA A 46 2.44 8.63 13.31
N MET A 47 1.43 9.31 12.78
CA MET A 47 1.57 10.64 12.18
C MET A 47 2.01 11.68 13.21
N GLU A 48 1.44 11.65 14.41
CA GLU A 48 1.86 12.51 15.55
C GLU A 48 3.31 12.24 15.98
N ALA A 49 3.76 10.98 15.86
CA ALA A 49 5.15 10.59 16.13
C ALA A 49 6.14 10.98 15.01
N GLY A 50 5.65 11.60 13.92
CA GLY A 50 6.49 12.14 12.84
C GLY A 50 6.56 11.27 11.57
N CYS A 51 5.70 10.27 11.42
CA CYS A 51 5.49 9.63 10.12
C CYS A 51 4.89 10.65 9.14
N VAL A 52 5.23 10.52 7.86
CA VAL A 52 4.77 11.45 6.81
C VAL A 52 3.78 10.83 5.82
N ALA A 53 3.58 9.53 5.89
CA ALA A 53 2.72 8.78 4.97
C ALA A 53 2.22 7.48 5.60
N MET A 54 1.16 6.92 5.01
CA MET A 54 0.79 5.52 5.20
C MET A 54 1.22 4.70 3.99
N SER A 55 1.94 3.61 4.24
CA SER A 55 2.39 2.68 3.20
C SER A 55 1.56 1.41 3.17
N THR A 56 1.30 0.92 1.97
CA THR A 56 0.68 -0.40 1.74
C THR A 56 1.53 -1.26 0.81
N GLY A 57 1.41 -2.59 0.98
CA GLY A 57 1.94 -3.57 0.05
C GLY A 57 0.84 -4.59 -0.26
N LEU A 58 0.00 -4.29 -1.26
CA LEU A 58 -1.28 -4.98 -1.49
C LEU A 58 -1.14 -6.34 -2.18
N VAL A 59 0.08 -6.73 -2.56
CA VAL A 59 0.40 -8.10 -2.98
C VAL A 59 0.73 -9.00 -1.77
N TYR A 60 1.05 -8.39 -0.63
CA TYR A 60 1.45 -9.12 0.58
C TYR A 60 0.30 -9.22 1.58
N LEU A 61 0.26 -10.34 2.31
CA LEU A 61 -0.69 -10.53 3.40
C LEU A 61 -0.21 -9.85 4.69
N PRO A 62 -1.14 -9.34 5.50
CA PRO A 62 -2.59 -9.32 5.31
C PRO A 62 -3.10 -8.13 4.48
N GLY A 63 -2.24 -7.24 3.97
CA GLY A 63 -2.64 -6.08 3.16
C GLY A 63 -3.50 -6.48 1.94
N ALA A 64 -3.21 -7.64 1.34
CA ALA A 64 -3.98 -8.17 0.21
C ALA A 64 -5.46 -8.44 0.51
N TYR A 65 -5.83 -8.62 1.77
CA TYR A 65 -7.22 -8.81 2.21
C TYR A 65 -7.98 -7.50 2.36
N SER A 66 -7.27 -6.37 2.48
CA SER A 66 -7.91 -5.07 2.68
C SER A 66 -8.67 -4.64 1.44
N SER A 67 -9.90 -4.18 1.64
CA SER A 67 -10.67 -3.52 0.58
C SER A 67 -10.17 -2.09 0.34
N LYS A 68 -10.44 -1.56 -0.85
CA LYS A 68 -10.12 -0.15 -1.16
C LYS A 68 -10.87 0.83 -0.25
N GLU A 69 -12.05 0.46 0.23
CA GLU A 69 -12.84 1.25 1.18
C GLU A 69 -12.17 1.29 2.55
N GLU A 70 -11.71 0.13 3.07
CA GLU A 70 -10.91 0.05 4.30
C GLU A 70 -9.67 0.95 4.21
N LEU A 71 -8.92 0.83 3.12
CA LEU A 71 -7.69 1.59 2.89
C LEU A 71 -7.97 3.10 2.77
N ALA A 72 -9.05 3.49 2.09
CA ALA A 72 -9.46 4.88 1.97
C ALA A 72 -9.85 5.49 3.33
N GLU A 73 -10.57 4.73 4.17
CA GLU A 73 -10.93 5.18 5.51
C GLU A 73 -9.70 5.40 6.41
N LEU A 74 -8.70 4.52 6.33
CA LEU A 74 -7.44 4.71 7.04
C LEU A 74 -6.62 5.88 6.48
N ALA A 75 -6.59 6.04 5.16
CA ALA A 75 -5.84 7.11 4.51
C ALA A 75 -6.41 8.51 4.80
N LYS A 76 -7.70 8.64 5.15
CA LYS A 76 -8.29 9.92 5.59
C LYS A 76 -7.58 10.51 6.82
N GLU A 77 -7.04 9.66 7.67
CA GLU A 77 -6.33 10.09 8.88
C GLU A 77 -4.99 10.80 8.58
N LEU A 78 -4.52 10.76 7.32
CA LEU A 78 -3.30 11.43 6.87
C LEU A 78 -3.52 12.92 6.55
N ALA A 79 -4.73 13.28 6.10
CA ALA A 79 -5.03 14.62 5.60
C ALA A 79 -4.75 15.75 6.61
N PRO A 80 -5.07 15.63 7.93
CA PRO A 80 -4.78 16.66 8.91
C PRO A 80 -3.28 16.94 9.09
N TYR A 81 -2.42 16.00 8.69
CA TYR A 81 -0.96 16.10 8.84
C TYR A 81 -0.26 16.45 7.53
N ASN A 82 -0.98 16.79 6.47
CA ASN A 82 -0.46 16.92 5.11
C ASN A 82 0.32 15.68 4.65
N GLY A 83 -0.11 14.52 5.11
CA GLY A 83 0.47 13.23 4.76
C GLY A 83 0.01 12.74 3.39
N TYR A 84 0.64 11.67 2.89
CA TYR A 84 0.30 11.06 1.61
C TYR A 84 0.14 9.54 1.71
N TYR A 85 -0.55 8.98 0.72
CA TYR A 85 -0.69 7.53 0.58
C TYR A 85 0.37 7.01 -0.38
N ILE A 86 1.15 5.99 0.05
CA ILE A 86 2.16 5.34 -0.77
C ILE A 86 1.87 3.85 -0.90
N SER A 87 1.94 3.29 -2.11
CA SER A 87 1.53 1.91 -2.34
C SER A 87 2.46 1.14 -3.27
N HIS A 88 2.89 -0.04 -2.80
CA HIS A 88 3.12 -1.16 -3.69
C HIS A 88 1.73 -1.67 -4.09
N ILE A 89 1.31 -1.38 -5.30
CA ILE A 89 -0.04 -1.65 -5.78
C ILE A 89 -0.35 -3.15 -5.85
N ARG A 90 -1.63 -3.51 -5.92
CA ARG A 90 -2.11 -4.89 -5.81
C ARG A 90 -1.62 -5.81 -6.93
N SER A 91 -1.36 -5.27 -8.11
CA SER A 91 -0.79 -5.99 -9.25
C SER A 91 0.10 -5.06 -10.07
N GLU A 92 1.22 -5.58 -10.52
CA GLU A 92 2.15 -4.92 -11.45
C GLU A 92 2.21 -5.66 -12.80
N GLY A 93 1.23 -6.53 -13.07
CA GLY A 93 1.15 -7.38 -14.23
C GLY A 93 -0.19 -7.27 -14.96
N ASP A 94 -0.93 -8.38 -15.05
CA ASP A 94 -2.15 -8.44 -15.87
C ASP A 94 -3.22 -7.47 -15.39
N ASP A 95 -3.38 -7.29 -14.08
CA ASP A 95 -4.39 -6.43 -13.45
C ASP A 95 -3.85 -5.05 -13.01
N GLU A 96 -2.69 -4.62 -13.54
CA GLU A 96 -2.04 -3.37 -13.12
C GLU A 96 -2.93 -2.14 -13.31
N MET A 97 -3.69 -2.09 -14.40
CA MET A 97 -4.60 -0.97 -14.67
C MET A 97 -5.70 -0.86 -13.61
N ALA A 98 -6.23 -1.99 -13.13
CA ALA A 98 -7.22 -2.03 -12.05
C ALA A 98 -6.59 -1.69 -10.69
N ALA A 99 -5.34 -2.13 -10.46
CA ALA A 99 -4.59 -1.80 -9.25
C ALA A 99 -4.25 -0.30 -9.15
N LEU A 100 -3.98 0.36 -10.29
CA LEU A 100 -3.82 1.82 -10.35
C LEU A 100 -5.15 2.55 -10.09
N ASP A 101 -6.27 2.06 -10.66
CA ASP A 101 -7.60 2.61 -10.36
C ASP A 101 -7.93 2.53 -8.87
N GLU A 102 -7.57 1.40 -8.22
CA GLU A 102 -7.70 1.23 -6.77
C GLU A 102 -6.88 2.26 -6.00
N ALA A 103 -5.59 2.43 -6.32
CA ALA A 103 -4.72 3.38 -5.63
C ALA A 103 -5.20 4.83 -5.80
N ILE A 104 -5.61 5.21 -7.01
CA ILE A 104 -6.20 6.52 -7.31
C ILE A 104 -7.51 6.73 -6.54
N TYR A 105 -8.37 5.72 -6.46
CA TYR A 105 -9.61 5.76 -5.70
C TYR A 105 -9.34 6.04 -4.21
N ILE A 106 -8.38 5.32 -3.62
CA ILE A 106 -8.01 5.47 -2.20
C ILE A 106 -7.55 6.90 -1.93
N ALA A 107 -6.58 7.39 -2.70
CA ALA A 107 -6.02 8.72 -2.51
C ALA A 107 -7.04 9.85 -2.72
N LYS A 108 -7.84 9.77 -3.79
CA LYS A 108 -8.93 10.74 -4.06
C LYS A 108 -10.00 10.74 -2.97
N THR A 109 -10.42 9.57 -2.51
CA THR A 109 -11.43 9.43 -1.45
C THR A 109 -10.91 9.97 -0.12
N ALA A 110 -9.62 9.77 0.16
CA ALA A 110 -8.99 10.28 1.37
C ALA A 110 -8.62 11.78 1.28
N GLY A 111 -8.55 12.35 0.09
CA GLY A 111 -8.14 13.75 -0.12
C GLY A 111 -6.65 13.98 0.13
N VAL A 112 -5.80 13.00 -0.21
CA VAL A 112 -4.35 13.03 0.02
C VAL A 112 -3.58 12.74 -1.27
N PRO A 113 -2.32 13.20 -1.41
CA PRO A 113 -1.47 12.82 -2.54
C PRO A 113 -1.25 11.31 -2.63
N LEU A 114 -1.02 10.82 -3.85
CA LEU A 114 -0.66 9.43 -4.16
C LEU A 114 0.81 9.31 -4.54
N HIS A 115 1.51 8.34 -3.97
CA HIS A 115 2.80 7.88 -4.47
C HIS A 115 2.75 6.41 -4.85
N VAL A 116 3.01 6.07 -6.10
CA VAL A 116 3.11 4.68 -6.55
C VAL A 116 4.57 4.24 -6.42
N SER A 117 4.82 3.26 -5.54
CA SER A 117 6.17 2.74 -5.31
C SER A 117 6.65 1.92 -6.50
N HIS A 118 7.92 2.12 -6.88
CA HIS A 118 8.65 1.30 -7.86
C HIS A 118 7.79 0.89 -9.07
N LEU A 119 7.10 1.87 -9.66
CA LEU A 119 6.22 1.67 -10.82
C LEU A 119 6.96 0.91 -11.93
N LYS A 120 6.40 -0.18 -12.36
CA LYS A 120 6.90 -1.04 -13.42
C LYS A 120 5.79 -1.88 -14.03
N VAL A 121 6.04 -2.44 -15.18
CA VAL A 121 5.15 -3.41 -15.83
C VAL A 121 5.81 -4.78 -15.82
N MET A 122 5.22 -5.73 -15.11
CA MET A 122 5.72 -7.09 -15.01
C MET A 122 5.11 -8.00 -16.10
N GLY A 123 5.97 -8.87 -16.65
CA GLY A 123 5.60 -9.85 -17.67
C GLY A 123 5.64 -9.30 -19.10
N LYS A 124 6.28 -10.06 -20.01
CA LYS A 124 6.47 -9.65 -21.42
C LYS A 124 5.17 -9.31 -22.14
N ALA A 125 4.08 -10.00 -21.81
CA ALA A 125 2.77 -9.74 -22.40
C ALA A 125 2.21 -8.36 -22.05
N ASN A 126 2.71 -7.76 -20.97
CA ASN A 126 2.23 -6.49 -20.42
C ASN A 126 3.08 -5.28 -20.81
N PHE A 127 4.27 -5.47 -21.39
CA PHE A 127 5.21 -4.36 -21.66
C PHE A 127 4.62 -3.24 -22.53
N GLY A 128 3.64 -3.54 -23.38
CA GLY A 128 2.93 -2.53 -24.16
C GLY A 128 1.94 -1.66 -23.38
N LYS A 129 1.73 -1.90 -22.08
CA LYS A 129 0.78 -1.14 -21.26
C LYS A 129 1.35 0.19 -20.72
N ILE A 130 2.66 0.42 -20.81
CA ILE A 130 3.33 1.56 -20.15
C ILE A 130 2.71 2.91 -20.56
N ASP A 131 2.37 3.10 -21.83
CA ASP A 131 1.75 4.35 -22.31
C ASP A 131 0.34 4.54 -21.71
N GLN A 132 -0.40 3.43 -21.52
CA GLN A 132 -1.73 3.47 -20.88
C GLN A 132 -1.62 3.81 -19.38
N ILE A 133 -0.56 3.32 -18.72
CA ILE A 133 -0.26 3.63 -17.32
C ILE A 133 0.02 5.11 -17.16
N PHE A 134 0.92 5.69 -17.96
CA PHE A 134 1.21 7.12 -17.91
C PHE A 134 -0.04 7.95 -18.26
N ALA A 135 -0.79 7.57 -19.29
CA ALA A 135 -2.02 8.27 -19.62
C ALA A 135 -3.05 8.27 -18.46
N LYS A 136 -3.10 7.18 -17.67
CA LYS A 136 -3.95 7.08 -16.48
C LYS A 136 -3.48 8.00 -15.36
N LEU A 137 -2.17 8.01 -15.06
CA LEU A 137 -1.59 8.88 -14.04
C LEU A 137 -1.75 10.36 -14.42
N ASP A 138 -1.47 10.72 -15.67
CA ASP A 138 -1.69 12.08 -16.21
C ASP A 138 -3.17 12.50 -16.13
N ALA A 139 -4.09 11.57 -16.34
CA ALA A 139 -5.52 11.83 -16.19
C ALA A 139 -5.88 12.12 -14.73
N ALA A 140 -5.34 11.33 -13.78
CA ALA A 140 -5.56 11.56 -12.37
C ALA A 140 -5.00 12.91 -11.91
N GLU A 141 -3.83 13.33 -12.44
CA GLU A 141 -3.23 14.62 -12.17
C GLU A 141 -4.07 15.77 -12.73
N ARG A 142 -4.54 15.68 -13.99
CA ARG A 142 -5.46 16.67 -14.58
C ARG A 142 -6.77 16.80 -13.80
N ASP A 143 -7.21 15.73 -13.14
CA ASP A 143 -8.37 15.73 -12.25
C ASP A 143 -8.06 16.27 -10.83
N GLY A 144 -6.85 16.80 -10.61
CA GLY A 144 -6.43 17.48 -9.38
C GLY A 144 -5.82 16.59 -8.30
N LEU A 145 -5.50 15.32 -8.59
CA LEU A 145 -4.75 14.48 -7.65
C LEU A 145 -3.24 14.74 -7.81
N ASP A 146 -2.52 15.09 -6.74
CA ASP A 146 -1.05 15.08 -6.75
C ASP A 146 -0.58 13.62 -6.80
N VAL A 147 -0.12 13.18 -7.98
CA VAL A 147 0.34 11.82 -8.24
C VAL A 147 1.83 11.81 -8.50
N ARG A 148 2.53 10.92 -7.80
CA ARG A 148 3.97 10.70 -7.98
C ARG A 148 4.26 9.21 -8.03
N PHE A 149 5.42 8.87 -8.58
CA PHE A 149 5.93 7.50 -8.54
C PHE A 149 7.45 7.52 -8.49
N ASP A 150 8.03 6.42 -8.03
CA ASP A 150 9.44 6.11 -8.20
C ASP A 150 9.62 4.87 -9.08
N CYS A 151 10.83 4.67 -9.59
CA CYS A 151 11.21 3.48 -10.32
C CYS A 151 12.70 3.16 -10.07
N TYR A 152 13.12 1.94 -10.35
CA TYR A 152 14.52 1.55 -10.31
C TYR A 152 15.03 1.16 -11.71
N PRO A 153 16.32 1.38 -12.02
CA PRO A 153 16.87 1.19 -13.35
C PRO A 153 17.38 -0.27 -13.58
N TYR A 154 16.58 -1.26 -13.16
CA TYR A 154 16.94 -2.68 -13.30
C TYR A 154 15.85 -3.44 -14.04
N THR A 155 16.25 -4.47 -14.78
CA THR A 155 15.34 -5.37 -15.52
C THR A 155 14.89 -6.58 -14.70
N ALA A 156 15.13 -6.56 -13.40
CA ALA A 156 14.76 -7.61 -12.46
C ALA A 156 14.19 -7.00 -11.18
N GLY A 157 13.30 -7.73 -10.53
CA GLY A 157 12.75 -7.40 -9.21
C GLY A 157 13.21 -8.42 -8.17
N MET A 158 13.01 -8.07 -6.89
CA MET A 158 13.23 -8.95 -5.76
C MET A 158 12.03 -8.92 -4.85
N THR A 159 11.57 -10.09 -4.43
CA THR A 159 10.50 -10.24 -3.44
C THR A 159 10.65 -11.56 -2.68
N SER A 160 9.80 -11.79 -1.68
CA SER A 160 9.76 -13.07 -0.96
C SER A 160 9.05 -14.16 -1.79
N LEU A 161 9.42 -15.43 -1.57
CA LEU A 161 8.72 -16.57 -2.20
C LEU A 161 7.23 -16.58 -1.87
N GLY A 162 6.85 -16.11 -0.69
CA GLY A 162 5.44 -16.02 -0.28
C GLY A 162 4.57 -15.18 -1.22
N ALA A 163 5.14 -14.19 -1.91
CA ALA A 163 4.40 -13.38 -2.88
C ALA A 163 3.87 -14.17 -4.10
N PHE A 164 4.39 -15.37 -4.33
CA PHE A 164 3.96 -16.26 -5.42
C PHE A 164 2.98 -17.33 -4.98
N LEU A 165 2.67 -17.40 -3.68
CA LEU A 165 1.72 -18.37 -3.14
C LEU A 165 0.31 -17.79 -3.12
N PRO A 166 -0.73 -18.62 -3.38
CA PRO A 166 -2.11 -18.18 -3.25
C PRO A 166 -2.43 -17.72 -1.83
N ALA A 167 -3.28 -16.71 -1.69
CA ALA A 167 -3.61 -16.10 -0.39
C ALA A 167 -4.12 -17.11 0.66
N TRP A 168 -4.89 -18.13 0.22
CA TRP A 168 -5.44 -19.17 1.11
C TRP A 168 -4.36 -19.99 1.86
N VAL A 169 -3.14 -20.05 1.32
CA VAL A 169 -2.02 -20.76 1.97
C VAL A 169 -1.67 -20.14 3.31
N PHE A 170 -1.86 -18.83 3.45
CA PHE A 170 -1.50 -18.04 4.64
C PHE A 170 -2.61 -17.93 5.69
N GLU A 171 -3.80 -18.49 5.44
CA GLU A 171 -4.87 -18.47 6.43
C GLU A 171 -4.40 -19.07 7.76
N GLY A 172 -4.57 -18.30 8.85
CA GLY A 172 -4.12 -18.67 10.18
C GLY A 172 -2.61 -18.42 10.43
N GLY A 173 -1.93 -17.74 9.51
CA GLY A 173 -0.54 -17.28 9.69
C GLY A 173 0.51 -18.25 9.15
N VAL A 174 1.78 -17.83 9.30
CA VAL A 174 2.95 -18.53 8.72
C VAL A 174 3.09 -19.97 9.25
N SER A 175 2.80 -20.22 10.53
CA SER A 175 2.89 -21.56 11.09
C SER A 175 1.94 -22.53 10.36
N ASN A 176 0.70 -22.11 10.14
CA ASN A 176 -0.28 -22.91 9.40
C ASN A 176 0.11 -23.12 7.93
N MET A 177 0.77 -22.13 7.33
CA MET A 177 1.31 -22.25 5.97
C MET A 177 2.38 -23.33 5.87
N LEU A 178 3.24 -23.47 6.88
CA LEU A 178 4.32 -24.47 6.87
C LEU A 178 3.82 -25.90 7.11
N ASP A 179 2.62 -26.04 7.66
CA ASP A 179 1.99 -27.34 7.96
C ASP A 179 1.10 -27.83 6.79
N ARG A 180 0.92 -27.04 5.73
CA ARG A 180 0.14 -27.36 4.52
C ARG A 180 0.99 -27.80 3.34
#